data_115509397c83c51b94b73dd03e0622ec
#
_entry.id   115509397c83c51b94b73dd03e0622ec
#
_cell.length_a   1.000
_cell.length_b   1.000
_cell.length_c   1.000
_cell.angle_alpha   90.00
_cell.angle_beta   90.00
_cell.angle_gamma   90.00
#
_symmetry.space_group_name_H-M   'P 1'
#
loop_
_entity.id
_entity.type
_entity.pdbx_description
1 polymer ?
#
loop_
_entity_poly.entity_id
_entity_poly.type
_entity_poly.pdbx_seq_one_letter_code
_entity_poly.pdbx_strand_id
1 'polypeptide(L)'
;EDVIIINSAPNKKLRWEKTQSVNAGFDFSVLNQAINLSVDYYYRKGTDLIALRMLPLETGFTSMNVNWASMENKGVEISLSTRNITTKNFSWYTNFNFAYNGNKVLQENIPEQQTTPGREGYPVGAIFALKTAGVNKETGNMMFYNPEGEKVTLKELYRLKDEWGIGIASSDVTAAEERTFYSYIGSSDAPYTGGLINTFSYKNWELNVNFSLTFGGYVRTQPSYDIINPDYGKNYNADVLNRWTPENPNAELPAFMLSASNPEEYSWYDSKTIWRDLDIWVKKLNYVRLQNLRLGYRIPELLTKRLGMNSATVSIEGRNLFVFGSGYNNYMDPESMYNPYATPVPKSVTFSLNLNF
;
A
#
# COMPACT_ATOMS: atom_id res chain seq x y z
N GLU A 1 -45.54 1.07 10.96
CA GLU A 1 -45.21 2.44 11.43
C GLU A 1 -43.80 2.78 10.95
N ASP A 2 -43.69 3.81 10.13
CA ASP A 2 -42.39 4.30 9.68
C ASP A 2 -41.72 5.05 10.83
N VAL A 3 -40.58 4.55 11.29
CA VAL A 3 -39.80 5.18 12.35
C VAL A 3 -38.67 5.99 11.70
N ILE A 4 -38.64 7.29 12.00
CA ILE A 4 -37.50 8.14 11.60
C ILE A 4 -36.39 7.94 12.61
N ILE A 5 -35.25 7.35 12.15
CA ILE A 5 -34.02 7.20 12.95
C ILE A 5 -33.08 8.32 12.55
N ILE A 6 -32.68 9.14 13.51
CA ILE A 6 -31.68 10.19 13.32
C ILE A 6 -30.32 9.56 13.62
N ASN A 7 -29.51 9.33 12.58
CA ASN A 7 -28.22 8.60 12.70
C ASN A 7 -27.03 9.48 13.10
N SER A 8 -27.13 10.82 13.02
CA SER A 8 -26.04 11.73 13.37
C SER A 8 -26.56 13.03 13.96
N ALA A 9 -25.79 13.63 14.86
CA ALA A 9 -26.13 14.94 15.41
C ALA A 9 -26.06 16.02 14.30
N PRO A 10 -27.04 16.92 14.24
CA PRO A 10 -27.07 18.02 13.28
C PRO A 10 -25.98 19.04 13.59
N ASN A 11 -25.22 19.48 12.57
CA ASN A 11 -24.23 20.53 12.71
C ASN A 11 -24.59 21.77 11.88
N LYS A 12 -25.19 22.77 12.52
CA LYS A 12 -25.53 24.05 11.87
C LYS A 12 -24.32 24.91 11.47
N LYS A 13 -23.11 24.53 11.95
CA LYS A 13 -21.84 25.22 11.64
C LYS A 13 -21.06 24.52 10.52
N LEU A 14 -21.65 23.49 9.90
CA LEU A 14 -21.01 22.80 8.79
C LEU A 14 -20.86 23.77 7.61
N ARG A 15 -19.67 23.83 7.05
CA ARG A 15 -19.31 24.71 5.94
C ARG A 15 -18.58 23.96 4.84
N TRP A 16 -18.40 24.60 3.70
CA TRP A 16 -17.65 24.03 2.58
C TRP A 16 -16.18 23.84 2.91
N GLU A 17 -15.64 22.73 2.47
CA GLU A 17 -14.21 22.50 2.45
C GLU A 17 -13.50 23.49 1.51
N LYS A 18 -12.29 23.88 1.84
CA LYS A 18 -11.52 24.85 1.06
C LYS A 18 -10.23 24.20 0.57
N THR A 19 -9.90 24.40 -0.70
CA THR A 19 -8.64 23.98 -1.28
C THR A 19 -7.92 25.19 -1.87
N GLN A 20 -6.69 25.40 -1.44
CA GLN A 20 -5.74 26.33 -2.05
C GLN A 20 -4.78 25.52 -2.92
N SER A 21 -4.54 25.97 -4.16
CA SER A 21 -3.62 25.30 -5.09
C SER A 21 -2.66 26.30 -5.70
N VAL A 22 -1.40 25.90 -5.78
CA VAL A 22 -0.35 26.60 -6.53
C VAL A 22 0.26 25.59 -7.47
N ASN A 23 0.32 25.91 -8.76
CA ASN A 23 0.94 25.08 -9.79
C ASN A 23 1.95 25.95 -10.56
N ALA A 24 3.11 25.36 -10.87
CA ALA A 24 4.12 25.99 -11.74
C ALA A 24 4.65 24.92 -12.68
N GLY A 25 4.54 25.16 -13.98
CA GLY A 25 4.95 24.23 -15.02
C GLY A 25 5.96 24.84 -15.97
N PHE A 26 6.78 23.98 -16.55
CA PHE A 26 7.77 24.33 -17.57
C PHE A 26 7.77 23.29 -18.68
N ASP A 27 7.53 23.75 -19.91
CA ASP A 27 7.59 22.94 -21.11
C ASP A 27 8.82 23.31 -21.95
N PHE A 28 9.55 22.31 -22.39
CA PHE A 28 10.77 22.47 -23.15
C PHE A 28 10.81 21.52 -24.35
N SER A 29 11.08 22.03 -25.52
CA SER A 29 11.17 21.25 -26.76
C SER A 29 12.41 21.66 -27.56
N VAL A 30 13.24 20.68 -27.91
CA VAL A 30 14.51 20.93 -28.63
C VAL A 30 14.75 19.92 -29.75
N LEU A 31 15.77 20.17 -30.57
CA LEU A 31 16.21 19.30 -31.66
C LEU A 31 15.07 18.95 -32.62
N ASN A 32 14.33 19.97 -33.10
CA ASN A 32 13.14 19.79 -33.93
C ASN A 32 12.14 18.79 -33.30
N GLN A 33 11.81 19.04 -32.03
CA GLN A 33 10.88 18.21 -31.25
C GLN A 33 11.35 16.74 -31.03
N ALA A 34 12.67 16.49 -31.17
CA ALA A 34 13.21 15.17 -30.85
C ALA A 34 13.25 14.90 -29.34
N ILE A 35 13.26 15.95 -28.52
CA ILE A 35 13.17 15.88 -27.07
C ILE A 35 12.10 16.87 -26.62
N ASN A 36 11.08 16.39 -25.95
CA ASN A 36 10.03 17.18 -25.33
C ASN A 36 9.96 16.83 -23.86
N LEU A 37 10.12 17.82 -22.99
CA LEU A 37 10.12 17.69 -21.55
C LEU A 37 9.07 18.64 -20.98
N SER A 38 8.21 18.13 -20.12
CA SER A 38 7.31 18.89 -19.27
C SER A 38 7.64 18.58 -17.81
N VAL A 39 7.74 19.61 -16.99
CA VAL A 39 7.95 19.49 -15.55
C VAL A 39 6.97 20.39 -14.85
N ASP A 40 6.15 19.81 -13.99
CA ASP A 40 5.12 20.49 -13.23
C ASP A 40 5.37 20.31 -11.74
N TYR A 41 5.37 21.41 -11.00
CA TYR A 41 5.32 21.42 -9.54
C TYR A 41 3.95 21.84 -9.07
N TYR A 42 3.41 21.15 -8.08
CA TYR A 42 2.16 21.55 -7.45
C TYR A 42 2.26 21.54 -5.92
N TYR A 43 1.50 22.43 -5.32
CA TYR A 43 1.19 22.46 -3.90
C TYR A 43 -0.30 22.64 -3.71
N ARG A 44 -0.94 21.79 -2.90
CA ARG A 44 -2.37 21.87 -2.57
C ARG A 44 -2.54 21.76 -1.08
N LYS A 45 -3.32 22.64 -0.48
CA LYS A 45 -3.68 22.64 0.92
C LYS A 45 -5.19 22.62 1.08
N GLY A 46 -5.71 21.53 1.65
CA GLY A 46 -7.10 21.41 2.07
C GLY A 46 -7.27 21.87 3.51
N THR A 47 -8.25 22.71 3.76
CA THR A 47 -8.62 23.19 5.09
C THR A 47 -10.13 23.07 5.27
N ASP A 48 -10.59 23.07 6.50
CA ASP A 48 -12.00 22.88 6.82
C ASP A 48 -12.55 21.53 6.31
N LEU A 49 -11.68 20.51 6.17
CA LEU A 49 -12.10 19.19 5.69
C LEU A 49 -13.06 18.56 6.70
N ILE A 50 -14.10 17.91 6.18
CA ILE A 50 -15.13 17.29 7.01
C ILE A 50 -14.55 16.01 7.61
N ALA A 51 -14.62 15.92 8.94
CA ALA A 51 -14.22 14.75 9.70
C ALA A 51 -15.28 14.40 10.74
N LEU A 52 -15.32 13.14 11.13
CA LEU A 52 -16.15 12.68 12.24
C LEU A 52 -15.53 13.11 13.57
N ARG A 53 -16.32 13.77 14.39
CA ARG A 53 -15.99 14.04 15.80
C ARG A 53 -16.85 13.15 16.68
N MET A 54 -16.20 12.37 17.55
CA MET A 54 -16.91 11.62 18.58
C MET A 54 -17.54 12.56 19.59
N LEU A 55 -18.75 12.26 20.01
CA LEU A 55 -19.50 13.04 20.98
C LEU A 55 -19.63 12.26 22.29
N PRO A 56 -19.74 12.97 23.44
CA PRO A 56 -20.12 12.34 24.69
C PRO A 56 -21.48 11.64 24.54
N LEU A 57 -21.61 10.45 25.14
CA LEU A 57 -22.82 9.62 25.04
C LEU A 57 -24.09 10.33 25.57
N GLU A 58 -23.93 11.29 26.49
CA GLU A 58 -25.02 12.10 27.06
C GLU A 58 -25.74 12.96 26.01
N THR A 59 -25.09 13.17 24.84
CA THR A 59 -25.75 13.89 23.72
C THR A 59 -26.76 13.04 22.98
N GLY A 60 -26.84 11.74 23.23
CA GLY A 60 -27.64 10.77 22.50
C GLY A 60 -27.13 10.43 21.11
N PHE A 61 -25.94 10.90 20.74
CA PHE A 61 -25.29 10.62 19.47
C PHE A 61 -23.85 10.17 19.70
N THR A 62 -23.36 9.27 18.86
CA THR A 62 -21.97 8.79 18.94
C THR A 62 -20.98 9.70 18.21
N SER A 63 -21.45 10.39 17.17
CA SER A 63 -20.57 11.24 16.36
C SER A 63 -21.34 12.37 15.64
N MET A 64 -20.58 13.36 15.18
CA MET A 64 -21.05 14.47 14.37
C MET A 64 -20.01 14.84 13.30
N ASN A 65 -20.48 15.20 12.11
CA ASN A 65 -19.59 15.77 11.07
C ASN A 65 -19.22 17.20 11.43
N VAL A 66 -17.91 17.50 11.40
CA VAL A 66 -17.36 18.84 11.69
C VAL A 66 -16.26 19.20 10.68
N ASN A 67 -16.10 20.48 10.41
CA ASN A 67 -14.97 21.00 9.63
C ASN A 67 -13.76 21.15 10.54
N TRP A 68 -12.95 20.12 10.66
CA TRP A 68 -11.83 20.09 11.60
C TRP A 68 -10.49 19.71 10.97
N ALA A 69 -10.50 18.82 9.98
CA ALA A 69 -9.26 18.28 9.42
C ALA A 69 -8.62 19.23 8.40
N SER A 70 -7.33 19.12 8.28
CA SER A 70 -6.56 19.78 7.23
C SER A 70 -5.39 18.92 6.77
N MET A 71 -5.03 19.03 5.49
CA MET A 71 -3.94 18.28 4.88
C MET A 71 -3.28 19.08 3.76
N GLU A 72 -2.05 18.70 3.46
CA GLU A 72 -1.33 19.23 2.31
C GLU A 72 -0.79 18.12 1.41
N ASN A 73 -0.71 18.43 0.11
CA ASN A 73 -0.07 17.61 -0.90
C ASN A 73 0.88 18.50 -1.69
N LYS A 74 2.07 17.98 -1.97
CA LYS A 74 3.06 18.62 -2.84
C LYS A 74 3.74 17.58 -3.69
N GLY A 75 4.04 17.95 -4.93
CA GLY A 75 4.64 16.99 -5.83
C GLY A 75 5.29 17.63 -7.03
N VAL A 76 5.98 16.76 -7.76
CA VAL A 76 6.60 17.05 -9.03
C VAL A 76 6.17 15.98 -10.02
N GLU A 77 5.73 16.41 -11.20
CA GLU A 77 5.41 15.54 -12.31
C GLU A 77 6.37 15.83 -13.47
N ILE A 78 6.91 14.80 -14.08
CA ILE A 78 7.83 14.87 -15.21
C ILE A 78 7.27 14.03 -16.35
N SER A 79 7.17 14.61 -17.53
CA SER A 79 6.84 13.91 -18.77
C SER A 79 7.95 14.16 -19.79
N LEU A 80 8.56 13.10 -20.28
CA LEU A 80 9.63 13.15 -21.26
C LEU A 80 9.28 12.26 -22.46
N SER A 81 9.20 12.89 -23.64
CA SER A 81 9.07 12.17 -24.90
C SER A 81 10.31 12.41 -25.75
N THR A 82 10.93 11.31 -26.19
CA THR A 82 12.13 11.39 -27.02
C THR A 82 12.01 10.57 -28.29
N ARG A 83 12.51 11.14 -29.37
CA ARG A 83 12.79 10.46 -30.63
C ARG A 83 14.27 10.14 -30.68
N ASN A 84 14.64 8.96 -30.17
CA ASN A 84 16.05 8.61 -29.95
C ASN A 84 16.80 8.35 -31.28
N ILE A 85 16.16 7.59 -32.17
CA ILE A 85 16.71 7.24 -33.47
C ILE A 85 15.60 7.29 -34.52
N THR A 86 15.89 7.85 -35.68
CA THR A 86 15.03 7.78 -36.85
C THR A 86 15.90 7.66 -38.10
N THR A 87 15.80 6.52 -38.76
CA THR A 87 16.44 6.21 -40.04
C THR A 87 15.39 5.74 -41.04
N LYS A 88 15.76 5.46 -42.28
CA LYS A 88 14.84 4.95 -43.30
C LYS A 88 14.13 3.65 -42.88
N ASN A 89 14.80 2.79 -42.13
CA ASN A 89 14.27 1.44 -41.81
C ASN A 89 14.08 1.20 -40.32
N PHE A 90 14.58 2.09 -39.44
CA PHE A 90 14.53 1.89 -38.00
C PHE A 90 14.17 3.19 -37.30
N SER A 91 13.25 3.10 -36.34
CA SER A 91 12.97 4.18 -35.41
C SER A 91 12.84 3.67 -33.99
N TRP A 92 13.25 4.51 -33.04
CA TRP A 92 13.12 4.27 -31.60
C TRP A 92 12.61 5.53 -30.91
N TYR A 93 11.46 5.38 -30.23
CA TYR A 93 10.83 6.42 -29.43
C TYR A 93 10.74 5.95 -27.98
N THR A 94 10.93 6.90 -27.05
CA THR A 94 10.72 6.66 -25.63
C THR A 94 9.76 7.71 -25.08
N ASN A 95 8.78 7.25 -24.29
CA ASN A 95 7.96 8.10 -23.44
C ASN A 95 8.20 7.66 -21.99
N PHE A 96 8.59 8.61 -21.16
CA PHE A 96 8.80 8.44 -19.73
C PHE A 96 7.93 9.43 -18.99
N ASN A 97 7.20 8.95 -17.99
CA ASN A 97 6.53 9.78 -17.00
C ASN A 97 6.99 9.38 -15.60
N PHE A 98 7.06 10.37 -14.74
CA PHE A 98 7.41 10.18 -13.34
C PHE A 98 6.67 11.18 -12.49
N ALA A 99 6.12 10.74 -11.36
CA ALA A 99 5.48 11.59 -10.38
C ALA A 99 6.04 11.31 -8.99
N TYR A 100 6.33 12.38 -8.28
CA TYR A 100 6.52 12.36 -6.83
C TYR A 100 5.34 13.07 -6.19
N ASN A 101 4.68 12.44 -5.24
CA ASN A 101 3.62 13.03 -4.41
C ASN A 101 3.90 12.78 -2.94
N GLY A 102 4.12 13.84 -2.19
CA GLY A 102 4.17 13.82 -0.73
C GLY A 102 2.90 14.43 -0.15
N ASN A 103 2.19 13.69 0.71
CA ASN A 103 1.07 14.23 1.46
C ASN A 103 1.37 14.25 2.96
N LYS A 104 0.69 15.15 3.69
CA LYS A 104 0.83 15.30 5.13
C LYS A 104 -0.48 15.77 5.74
N VAL A 105 -0.93 15.07 6.75
CA VAL A 105 -2.02 15.51 7.61
C VAL A 105 -1.49 16.61 8.52
N LEU A 106 -2.15 17.79 8.50
CA LEU A 106 -1.78 18.95 9.30
C LEU A 106 -2.58 19.04 10.59
N GLN A 107 -3.82 18.54 10.54
CA GLN A 107 -4.73 18.52 11.68
C GLN A 107 -5.71 17.36 11.55
N GLU A 108 -5.84 16.58 12.61
CA GLU A 108 -6.76 15.45 12.71
C GLU A 108 -7.42 15.43 14.11
N ASN A 109 -8.67 14.99 14.18
CA ASN A 109 -9.30 14.73 15.46
C ASN A 109 -9.14 13.26 15.84
N ILE A 110 -8.46 13.00 16.94
CA ILE A 110 -8.26 11.66 17.47
C ILE A 110 -9.23 11.46 18.64
N PRO A 111 -10.10 10.44 18.55
CA PRO A 111 -10.93 10.06 19.70
C PRO A 111 -10.10 9.71 20.91
N GLU A 112 -10.55 10.07 22.11
CA GLU A 112 -9.80 9.81 23.35
C GLU A 112 -9.55 8.31 23.58
N GLN A 113 -10.51 7.47 23.21
CA GLN A 113 -10.47 6.02 23.34
C GLN A 113 -9.67 5.31 22.22
N GLN A 114 -9.22 6.04 21.19
CA GLN A 114 -8.41 5.44 20.13
C GLN A 114 -7.04 5.05 20.66
N THR A 115 -6.66 3.80 20.48
CA THR A 115 -5.38 3.22 20.92
C THR A 115 -4.26 3.33 19.87
N THR A 116 -4.61 3.55 18.59
CA THR A 116 -3.62 3.77 17.53
C THR A 116 -3.28 5.25 17.38
N PRO A 117 -2.03 5.61 17.03
CA PRO A 117 -1.63 7.00 16.80
C PRO A 117 -2.47 7.69 15.73
N GLY A 118 -2.63 9.00 15.87
CA GLY A 118 -3.15 9.84 14.80
C GLY A 118 -2.10 10.08 13.70
N ARG A 119 -2.59 10.57 12.58
CA ARG A 119 -1.75 10.83 11.39
C ARG A 119 -1.22 12.25 11.32
N GLU A 120 -1.51 13.11 12.30
CA GLU A 120 -0.99 14.49 12.32
C GLU A 120 0.54 14.50 12.24
N GLY A 121 1.06 15.19 11.24
CA GLY A 121 2.48 15.18 10.92
C GLY A 121 2.93 14.08 9.94
N TYR A 122 2.08 13.11 9.64
CA TYR A 122 2.33 11.95 8.79
C TYR A 122 1.45 11.95 7.54
N PRO A 123 1.73 11.08 6.55
CA PRO A 123 0.84 10.89 5.40
C PRO A 123 -0.54 10.32 5.79
N VAL A 124 -1.54 10.54 4.94
CA VAL A 124 -2.90 9.99 5.13
C VAL A 124 -2.87 8.46 5.22
N GLY A 125 -2.04 7.81 4.39
CA GLY A 125 -1.85 6.37 4.39
C GLY A 125 -0.83 5.87 5.44
N ALA A 126 -0.52 6.64 6.49
CA ALA A 126 0.45 6.25 7.52
C ALA A 126 0.11 4.90 8.15
N ILE A 127 1.10 4.03 8.23
CA ILE A 127 1.03 2.73 8.88
C ILE A 127 1.84 2.81 10.16
N PHE A 128 1.16 2.65 11.28
CA PHE A 128 1.76 2.52 12.60
C PHE A 128 1.72 1.07 13.04
N ALA A 129 2.79 0.58 13.66
CA ALA A 129 2.87 -0.79 14.13
C ALA A 129 3.59 -0.88 15.47
N LEU A 130 3.30 -1.93 16.23
CA LEU A 130 4.06 -2.31 17.41
C LEU A 130 5.43 -2.79 16.97
N LYS A 131 6.49 -2.14 17.47
CA LYS A 131 7.85 -2.44 17.08
C LYS A 131 8.35 -3.67 17.84
N THR A 132 8.64 -4.74 17.10
CA THR A 132 9.17 -5.99 17.68
C THR A 132 10.67 -5.90 17.94
N ALA A 133 11.14 -6.57 18.98
CA ALA A 133 12.55 -6.69 19.35
C ALA A 133 13.13 -8.11 19.05
N GLY A 134 12.40 -8.87 18.21
CA GLY A 134 12.71 -10.26 17.87
C GLY A 134 12.06 -11.27 18.82
N VAL A 135 12.44 -12.51 18.68
CA VAL A 135 11.92 -13.64 19.47
C VAL A 135 12.88 -13.96 20.61
N ASN A 136 12.34 -14.18 21.81
CA ASN A 136 13.11 -14.70 22.93
C ASN A 136 13.57 -16.12 22.63
N LYS A 137 14.86 -16.38 22.63
CA LYS A 137 15.45 -17.66 22.23
C LYS A 137 15.13 -18.82 23.19
N GLU A 138 14.83 -18.52 24.45
CA GLU A 138 14.55 -19.51 25.48
C GLU A 138 13.05 -19.87 25.53
N THR A 139 12.18 -18.87 25.38
CA THR A 139 10.74 -19.03 25.57
C THR A 139 9.96 -19.10 24.25
N GLY A 140 10.52 -18.59 23.15
CA GLY A 140 9.84 -18.47 21.88
C GLY A 140 8.84 -17.32 21.79
N ASN A 141 8.70 -16.50 22.83
CA ASN A 141 7.77 -15.38 22.84
C ASN A 141 8.31 -14.19 22.03
N MET A 142 7.40 -13.45 21.40
CA MET A 142 7.76 -12.18 20.75
C MET A 142 8.12 -11.16 21.83
N MET A 143 9.22 -10.45 21.62
CA MET A 143 9.66 -9.31 22.42
C MET A 143 9.34 -8.00 21.72
N PHE A 144 9.15 -6.95 22.48
CA PHE A 144 8.75 -5.61 22.02
C PHE A 144 9.75 -4.55 22.48
N TYR A 145 9.77 -3.41 21.82
CA TYR A 145 10.41 -2.22 22.35
C TYR A 145 9.36 -1.36 23.06
N ASN A 146 9.65 -0.98 24.31
CA ASN A 146 8.88 0.03 25.02
C ASN A 146 9.23 1.45 24.51
N PRO A 147 8.51 2.51 24.92
CA PRO A 147 8.81 3.89 24.50
C PRO A 147 10.23 4.35 24.85
N GLU A 148 10.84 3.78 25.87
CA GLU A 148 12.22 4.06 26.31
C GLU A 148 13.27 3.31 25.47
N GLY A 149 12.84 2.39 24.60
CA GLY A 149 13.70 1.59 23.70
C GLY A 149 14.26 0.32 24.34
N GLU A 150 13.74 -0.08 25.48
CA GLU A 150 14.11 -1.32 26.17
C GLU A 150 13.31 -2.50 25.59
N LYS A 151 13.92 -3.70 25.65
CA LYS A 151 13.26 -4.93 25.23
C LYS A 151 12.43 -5.50 26.37
N VAL A 152 11.14 -5.61 26.13
CA VAL A 152 10.15 -6.08 27.11
C VAL A 152 9.25 -7.15 26.52
N THR A 153 8.60 -7.94 27.36
CA THR A 153 7.52 -8.86 27.00
C THR A 153 6.22 -8.09 26.73
N LEU A 154 5.24 -8.74 26.10
CA LEU A 154 3.90 -8.15 25.96
C LEU A 154 3.27 -7.85 27.31
N LYS A 155 3.46 -8.77 28.26
CA LYS A 155 2.96 -8.64 29.64
C LYS A 155 3.51 -7.39 30.32
N GLU A 156 4.81 -7.11 30.19
CA GLU A 156 5.44 -5.91 30.73
C GLU A 156 4.98 -4.64 30.03
N LEU A 157 4.92 -4.65 28.68
CA LEU A 157 4.51 -3.51 27.86
C LEU A 157 3.10 -3.04 28.22
N TYR A 158 2.16 -3.97 28.35
CA TYR A 158 0.76 -3.67 28.67
C TYR A 158 0.45 -3.75 30.17
N ARG A 159 1.42 -4.03 31.02
CA ARG A 159 1.24 -4.20 32.49
C ARG A 159 0.11 -5.20 32.80
N LEU A 160 0.10 -6.34 32.07
CA LEU A 160 -1.00 -7.32 32.16
C LEU A 160 -1.06 -7.98 33.54
N LYS A 161 -2.26 -8.07 34.08
CA LYS A 161 -2.58 -8.67 35.38
C LYS A 161 -3.70 -9.68 35.20
N ASP A 162 -3.59 -10.84 35.87
CA ASP A 162 -4.70 -11.77 36.02
C ASP A 162 -5.46 -11.41 37.30
N GLU A 163 -6.54 -10.62 37.17
CA GLU A 163 -7.30 -10.11 38.30
C GLU A 163 -8.12 -11.18 39.02
N TRP A 164 -8.43 -12.30 38.34
CA TRP A 164 -9.41 -13.26 38.78
C TRP A 164 -8.84 -14.66 38.99
N GLY A 165 -7.56 -14.89 38.71
CA GLY A 165 -6.94 -16.20 38.72
C GLY A 165 -7.49 -17.19 37.67
N ILE A 166 -8.14 -16.66 36.63
CA ILE A 166 -8.80 -17.46 35.58
C ILE A 166 -8.16 -17.25 34.19
N GLY A 167 -7.01 -16.58 34.14
CA GLY A 167 -6.28 -16.33 32.87
C GLY A 167 -6.86 -15.26 31.98
N ILE A 168 -7.79 -14.44 32.47
CA ILE A 168 -8.28 -13.25 31.74
C ILE A 168 -7.43 -12.06 32.17
N ALA A 169 -6.74 -11.48 31.20
CA ALA A 169 -5.87 -10.33 31.48
C ALA A 169 -6.65 -9.01 31.54
N SER A 170 -6.25 -8.17 32.47
CA SER A 170 -6.60 -6.75 32.51
C SER A 170 -5.33 -5.91 32.35
N SER A 171 -5.51 -4.65 31.98
CA SER A 171 -4.43 -3.67 31.85
C SER A 171 -4.90 -2.30 32.33
N ASP A 172 -4.02 -1.60 33.02
CA ASP A 172 -4.23 -0.21 33.43
C ASP A 172 -3.61 0.81 32.45
N VAL A 173 -3.13 0.34 31.30
CA VAL A 173 -2.62 1.18 30.22
C VAL A 173 -3.77 1.97 29.61
N THR A 174 -3.66 3.30 29.63
CA THR A 174 -4.63 4.18 28.98
C THR A 174 -4.47 4.17 27.45
N ALA A 175 -5.52 4.51 26.71
CA ALA A 175 -5.43 4.63 25.25
C ALA A 175 -4.36 5.65 24.80
N ALA A 176 -4.12 6.69 25.60
CA ALA A 176 -3.07 7.68 25.32
C ALA A 176 -1.66 7.08 25.46
N GLU A 177 -1.43 6.23 26.45
CA GLU A 177 -0.17 5.49 26.62
C GLU A 177 -0.01 4.44 25.55
N GLU A 178 -1.06 3.65 25.25
CA GLU A 178 -1.01 2.63 24.22
C GLU A 178 -0.60 3.20 22.86
N ARG A 179 -1.05 4.43 22.51
CA ARG A 179 -0.58 5.12 21.31
C ARG A 179 0.94 5.28 21.23
N THR A 180 1.64 5.40 22.36
CA THR A 180 3.10 5.56 22.38
C THR A 180 3.86 4.28 22.07
N PHE A 181 3.22 3.11 22.12
CA PHE A 181 3.82 1.82 21.79
C PHE A 181 3.97 1.61 20.29
N TYR A 182 3.22 2.35 19.49
CA TYR A 182 3.24 2.27 18.05
C TYR A 182 4.26 3.21 17.44
N SER A 183 5.03 2.72 16.49
CA SER A 183 5.96 3.51 15.68
C SER A 183 5.44 3.66 14.27
N TYR A 184 5.72 4.81 13.65
CA TYR A 184 5.49 5.00 12.22
C TYR A 184 6.48 4.15 11.42
N ILE A 185 5.96 3.27 10.57
CA ILE A 185 6.77 2.37 9.74
C ILE A 185 6.89 2.88 8.31
N GLY A 186 5.82 3.46 7.78
CA GLY A 186 5.75 3.95 6.42
C GLY A 186 4.34 4.32 6.01
N SER A 187 4.12 4.53 4.72
CA SER A 187 2.81 4.88 4.16
C SER A 187 2.35 3.86 3.12
N SER A 188 1.06 3.56 3.10
CA SER A 188 0.45 2.80 2.01
C SER A 188 0.47 3.57 0.68
N ASP A 189 0.56 4.90 0.74
CA ASP A 189 0.65 5.74 -0.44
C ASP A 189 2.09 5.75 -0.94
N ALA A 190 2.34 5.13 -2.08
CA ALA A 190 3.65 5.15 -2.71
C ALA A 190 3.96 6.55 -3.25
N PRO A 191 5.00 7.24 -2.73
CA PRO A 191 5.28 8.61 -3.14
C PRO A 191 5.87 8.72 -4.55
N TYR A 192 6.43 7.65 -5.09
CA TYR A 192 7.06 7.64 -6.41
C TYR A 192 6.34 6.68 -7.33
N THR A 193 5.79 7.21 -8.42
CA THR A 193 5.13 6.42 -9.48
C THR A 193 5.65 6.86 -10.84
N GLY A 194 5.57 5.97 -11.82
CA GLY A 194 5.99 6.33 -13.17
C GLY A 194 5.71 5.24 -14.20
N GLY A 195 6.01 5.57 -15.44
CA GLY A 195 5.91 4.67 -16.58
C GLY A 195 7.00 4.90 -17.60
N LEU A 196 7.41 3.85 -18.26
CA LEU A 196 8.41 3.88 -19.33
C LEU A 196 7.89 3.07 -20.52
N ILE A 197 7.64 3.75 -21.63
CA ILE A 197 7.21 3.14 -22.87
C ILE A 197 8.32 3.30 -23.90
N ASN A 198 8.77 2.20 -24.46
CA ASN A 198 9.67 2.19 -25.62
C ASN A 198 8.96 1.58 -26.82
N THR A 199 9.02 2.28 -27.95
CA THR A 199 8.51 1.79 -29.23
C THR A 199 9.67 1.71 -30.22
N PHE A 200 9.92 0.51 -30.72
CA PHE A 200 10.92 0.21 -31.72
C PHE A 200 10.23 -0.22 -32.99
N SER A 201 10.51 0.43 -34.10
CA SER A 201 10.03 0.02 -35.42
C SER A 201 11.20 -0.33 -36.34
N TYR A 202 11.15 -1.50 -36.95
CA TYR A 202 12.12 -1.95 -37.94
C TYR A 202 11.42 -2.48 -39.17
N LYS A 203 11.46 -1.72 -40.26
CA LYS A 203 10.70 -2.03 -41.49
C LYS A 203 9.19 -2.21 -41.16
N ASN A 204 8.69 -3.43 -41.27
CA ASN A 204 7.29 -3.77 -41.03
C ASN A 204 7.03 -4.26 -39.61
N TRP A 205 8.04 -4.40 -38.77
CA TRP A 205 7.93 -4.84 -37.39
C TRP A 205 7.83 -3.66 -36.44
N GLU A 206 7.01 -3.79 -35.43
CA GLU A 206 6.88 -2.86 -34.31
C GLU A 206 6.89 -3.61 -32.99
N LEU A 207 7.83 -3.23 -32.11
CA LEU A 207 7.90 -3.73 -30.75
C LEU A 207 7.56 -2.58 -29.80
N ASN A 208 6.56 -2.76 -28.96
CA ASN A 208 6.20 -1.85 -27.89
C ASN A 208 6.42 -2.54 -26.52
N VAL A 209 7.15 -1.85 -25.64
CA VAL A 209 7.48 -2.34 -24.29
C VAL A 209 7.06 -1.27 -23.30
N ASN A 210 6.17 -1.61 -22.37
CA ASN A 210 5.63 -0.69 -21.39
C ASN A 210 5.86 -1.21 -19.98
N PHE A 211 6.54 -0.41 -19.16
CA PHE A 211 6.77 -0.65 -17.74
C PHE A 211 6.01 0.36 -16.90
N SER A 212 5.48 -0.10 -15.74
CA SER A 212 5.07 0.76 -14.65
C SER A 212 6.04 0.62 -13.47
N LEU A 213 6.17 1.70 -12.70
CA LEU A 213 7.11 1.83 -11.58
C LEU A 213 6.34 2.33 -10.36
N THR A 214 6.57 1.70 -9.21
CA THR A 214 5.98 2.12 -7.92
C THR A 214 7.01 1.92 -6.84
N PHE A 215 7.37 3.00 -6.11
CA PHE A 215 8.39 2.95 -5.08
C PHE A 215 8.02 3.75 -3.84
N GLY A 216 8.52 3.30 -2.69
CA GLY A 216 8.40 3.98 -1.40
C GLY A 216 7.11 3.71 -0.65
N GLY A 217 6.21 2.87 -1.19
CA GLY A 217 5.02 2.41 -0.51
C GLY A 217 5.31 1.29 0.50
N TYR A 218 4.35 1.09 1.39
CA TYR A 218 4.33 0.00 2.35
C TYR A 218 2.95 -0.66 2.35
N VAL A 219 2.89 -1.91 2.74
CA VAL A 219 1.63 -2.64 2.89
C VAL A 219 1.64 -3.44 4.18
N ARG A 220 0.53 -3.42 4.92
CA ARG A 220 0.30 -4.36 6.02
C ARG A 220 -0.27 -5.63 5.44
N THR A 221 0.50 -6.72 5.48
CA THR A 221 0.05 -8.05 5.05
C THR A 221 -0.75 -8.72 6.16
N GLN A 222 -1.50 -9.75 5.81
CA GLN A 222 -2.08 -10.62 6.83
C GLN A 222 -0.98 -11.48 7.46
N PRO A 223 -1.05 -11.77 8.77
CA PRO A 223 -0.20 -12.75 9.38
C PRO A 223 -0.27 -14.11 8.66
N SER A 224 0.88 -14.76 8.52
CA SER A 224 0.97 -16.06 7.84
C SER A 224 0.35 -17.21 8.64
N TYR A 225 0.09 -17.01 9.93
CA TYR A 225 -0.61 -17.95 10.82
C TYR A 225 -1.24 -17.19 11.99
N ASP A 226 -2.20 -17.84 12.64
CA ASP A 226 -2.74 -17.37 13.92
C ASP A 226 -1.84 -17.87 15.05
N ILE A 227 -1.35 -16.94 15.88
CA ILE A 227 -0.41 -17.28 16.97
C ILE A 227 -1.08 -18.02 18.13
N ILE A 228 -2.39 -17.80 18.35
CA ILE A 228 -3.12 -18.31 19.52
C ILE A 228 -4.02 -19.51 19.21
N ASN A 229 -4.45 -19.67 17.97
CA ASN A 229 -5.41 -20.71 17.56
C ASN A 229 -4.85 -21.57 16.44
N PRO A 230 -3.85 -22.42 16.72
CA PRO A 230 -3.34 -23.33 15.70
C PRO A 230 -4.44 -24.33 15.30
N ASP A 231 -4.95 -24.18 14.09
CA ASP A 231 -5.95 -25.10 13.55
C ASP A 231 -5.26 -26.25 12.84
N TYR A 232 -5.27 -27.41 13.44
CA TYR A 232 -4.63 -28.63 12.92
C TYR A 232 -5.30 -29.19 11.65
N GLY A 233 -6.45 -28.64 11.25
CA GLY A 233 -7.19 -29.04 10.05
C GLY A 233 -6.96 -28.16 8.84
N LYS A 234 -6.20 -27.05 8.98
CA LYS A 234 -5.96 -26.09 7.90
C LYS A 234 -4.54 -26.17 7.33
N ASN A 235 -4.43 -25.82 6.06
CA ASN A 235 -3.14 -25.54 5.44
C ASN A 235 -2.66 -24.17 5.88
N TYR A 236 -1.45 -24.11 6.41
CA TYR A 236 -0.75 -22.87 6.73
C TYR A 236 0.18 -22.44 5.60
N ASN A 237 0.54 -21.16 5.60
CA ASN A 237 1.67 -20.68 4.82
C ASN A 237 2.96 -21.40 5.29
N ALA A 238 3.88 -21.67 4.36
CA ALA A 238 5.16 -22.31 4.66
C ALA A 238 5.99 -21.54 5.71
N ASP A 239 5.76 -20.25 5.90
CA ASP A 239 6.42 -19.41 6.91
C ASP A 239 6.25 -19.98 8.33
N VAL A 240 5.14 -20.69 8.61
CA VAL A 240 4.92 -21.32 9.92
C VAL A 240 6.01 -22.34 10.29
N LEU A 241 6.69 -22.90 9.29
CA LEU A 241 7.81 -23.82 9.51
C LEU A 241 9.05 -23.08 10.05
N ASN A 242 9.13 -21.77 9.82
CA ASN A 242 10.22 -20.90 10.28
C ASN A 242 9.96 -20.29 11.67
N ARG A 243 8.90 -20.71 12.35
CA ARG A 243 8.63 -20.28 13.72
C ARG A 243 9.64 -20.87 14.70
N TRP A 244 9.70 -20.27 15.85
CA TRP A 244 10.49 -20.77 16.96
C TRP A 244 9.99 -22.17 17.41
N THR A 245 10.94 -23.06 17.60
CA THR A 245 10.80 -24.34 18.32
C THR A 245 12.09 -24.57 19.11
N PRO A 246 12.13 -25.50 20.07
CA PRO A 246 13.37 -25.83 20.78
C PRO A 246 14.53 -26.21 19.84
N GLU A 247 14.21 -26.79 18.69
CA GLU A 247 15.17 -27.17 17.65
C GLU A 247 15.55 -25.99 16.73
N ASN A 248 14.76 -24.90 16.72
CA ASN A 248 14.98 -23.69 15.94
C ASN A 248 14.92 -22.42 16.82
N PRO A 249 15.84 -22.24 17.80
CA PRO A 249 15.79 -21.12 18.77
C PRO A 249 16.15 -19.76 18.18
N ASN A 250 16.68 -19.71 16.97
CA ASN A 250 17.03 -18.46 16.26
C ASN A 250 15.97 -18.03 15.24
N ALA A 251 14.75 -18.52 15.35
CA ALA A 251 13.65 -18.16 14.47
C ALA A 251 13.31 -16.66 14.52
N GLU A 252 12.86 -16.12 13.42
CA GLU A 252 12.35 -14.75 13.32
C GLU A 252 10.88 -14.63 13.73
N LEU A 253 10.14 -15.74 13.66
CA LEU A 253 8.73 -15.82 14.04
C LEU A 253 8.57 -16.55 15.39
N PRO A 254 7.66 -16.09 16.25
CA PRO A 254 7.47 -16.68 17.58
C PRO A 254 6.83 -18.07 17.54
N ALA A 255 6.90 -18.78 18.67
CA ALA A 255 6.15 -20.00 18.91
C ALA A 255 4.64 -19.74 18.87
N PHE A 256 3.85 -20.81 18.69
CA PHE A 256 2.43 -20.74 19.04
C PHE A 256 2.29 -20.47 20.53
N MET A 257 1.38 -19.57 20.87
CA MET A 257 1.11 -19.23 22.26
C MET A 257 -0.02 -20.12 22.79
N LEU A 258 0.24 -20.75 23.90
CA LEU A 258 -0.73 -21.62 24.59
C LEU A 258 -1.23 -20.93 25.86
N SER A 259 -2.53 -20.98 26.10
CA SER A 259 -3.15 -20.41 27.30
C SER A 259 -2.60 -21.02 28.61
N ALA A 260 -2.20 -22.29 28.57
CA ALA A 260 -1.63 -22.99 29.73
C ALA A 260 -0.24 -22.44 30.12
N SER A 261 0.54 -21.91 29.19
CA SER A 261 1.90 -21.43 29.43
C SER A 261 1.98 -19.93 29.72
N ASN A 262 1.12 -19.14 29.07
CA ASN A 262 1.10 -17.67 29.14
C ASN A 262 -0.36 -17.16 29.12
N PRO A 263 -1.14 -17.37 30.15
CA PRO A 263 -2.59 -17.11 30.11
C PRO A 263 -2.93 -15.63 29.91
N GLU A 264 -2.17 -14.70 30.51
CA GLU A 264 -2.44 -13.27 30.37
C GLU A 264 -2.10 -12.76 28.97
N GLU A 265 -0.96 -13.13 28.40
CA GLU A 265 -0.58 -12.75 27.05
C GLU A 265 -1.50 -13.41 26.02
N TYR A 266 -1.85 -14.69 26.21
CA TYR A 266 -2.82 -15.39 25.37
C TYR A 266 -4.15 -14.65 25.32
N SER A 267 -4.72 -14.34 26.48
CA SER A 267 -5.98 -13.58 26.59
C SER A 267 -5.90 -12.22 25.90
N TRP A 268 -4.74 -11.56 25.99
CA TRP A 268 -4.55 -10.25 25.37
C TRP A 268 -4.44 -10.34 23.84
N TYR A 269 -3.74 -11.33 23.31
CA TYR A 269 -3.72 -11.60 21.87
C TYR A 269 -5.10 -11.97 21.34
N ASP A 270 -5.89 -12.72 22.09
CA ASP A 270 -7.25 -13.12 21.69
C ASP A 270 -8.22 -11.92 21.67
N SER A 271 -8.13 -11.04 22.65
CA SER A 271 -9.02 -9.89 22.79
C SER A 271 -8.64 -8.68 21.94
N LYS A 272 -7.42 -8.63 21.44
CA LYS A 272 -6.85 -7.49 20.70
C LYS A 272 -6.27 -7.91 19.35
N THR A 273 -6.04 -6.97 18.47
CA THR A 273 -5.44 -7.23 17.15
C THR A 273 -3.91 -7.23 17.18
N ILE A 274 -3.29 -7.44 18.33
CA ILE A 274 -1.85 -7.32 18.57
C ILE A 274 -1.02 -8.04 17.51
N TRP A 275 -1.34 -9.30 17.24
CA TRP A 275 -0.61 -10.13 16.28
C TRP A 275 -0.59 -9.52 14.87
N ARG A 276 -1.69 -8.90 14.45
CA ARG A 276 -1.83 -8.24 13.16
C ARG A 276 -1.11 -6.88 13.13
N ASP A 277 -0.95 -6.25 14.28
CA ASP A 277 -0.42 -4.89 14.38
C ASP A 277 1.09 -4.83 14.52
N LEU A 278 1.78 -5.98 14.47
CA LEU A 278 3.24 -6.03 14.52
C LEU A 278 3.90 -5.47 13.25
N ASP A 279 5.08 -4.89 13.41
CA ASP A 279 5.89 -4.35 12.32
C ASP A 279 6.39 -5.43 11.35
N ILE A 280 6.56 -6.67 11.81
CA ILE A 280 6.95 -7.81 10.98
C ILE A 280 5.98 -8.08 9.81
N TRP A 281 4.73 -7.65 9.94
CA TRP A 281 3.71 -7.77 8.88
C TRP A 281 3.63 -6.55 7.97
N VAL A 282 4.42 -5.50 8.23
CA VAL A 282 4.51 -4.34 7.35
C VAL A 282 5.67 -4.52 6.40
N LYS A 283 5.36 -4.64 5.11
CA LYS A 283 6.36 -4.90 4.06
C LYS A 283 6.50 -3.69 3.14
N LYS A 284 7.75 -3.43 2.74
CA LYS A 284 8.06 -2.36 1.77
C LYS A 284 7.62 -2.78 0.38
N LEU A 285 6.93 -1.90 -0.32
CA LEU A 285 6.36 -2.14 -1.63
C LEU A 285 7.10 -1.29 -2.68
N ASN A 286 8.09 -1.90 -3.34
CA ASN A 286 8.83 -1.30 -4.45
C ASN A 286 8.81 -2.30 -5.59
N TYR A 287 8.29 -1.92 -6.75
CA TYR A 287 8.27 -2.83 -7.88
C TYR A 287 8.28 -2.11 -9.23
N VAL A 288 8.71 -2.84 -10.23
CA VAL A 288 8.59 -2.52 -11.65
C VAL A 288 7.80 -3.64 -12.30
N ARG A 289 6.74 -3.30 -13.01
CA ARG A 289 5.91 -4.28 -13.74
C ARG A 289 6.10 -4.10 -15.25
N LEU A 290 6.32 -5.19 -15.97
CA LEU A 290 6.14 -5.24 -17.42
C LEU A 290 4.64 -5.31 -17.71
N GLN A 291 4.03 -4.12 -17.88
CA GLN A 291 2.59 -3.96 -18.11
C GLN A 291 2.14 -4.53 -19.45
N ASN A 292 2.94 -4.25 -20.48
CA ASN A 292 2.62 -4.63 -21.84
C ASN A 292 3.89 -4.89 -22.65
N LEU A 293 3.88 -5.98 -23.40
CA LEU A 293 4.87 -6.32 -24.43
C LEU A 293 4.12 -6.70 -25.69
N ARG A 294 4.16 -5.85 -26.73
CA ARG A 294 3.46 -6.08 -28.00
C ARG A 294 4.44 -6.15 -29.15
N LEU A 295 4.35 -7.21 -29.94
CA LEU A 295 5.05 -7.34 -31.20
C LEU A 295 4.03 -7.35 -32.33
N GLY A 296 4.10 -6.38 -33.23
CA GLY A 296 3.24 -6.22 -34.38
C GLY A 296 4.01 -6.40 -35.70
N TYR A 297 3.34 -6.93 -36.70
CA TYR A 297 3.85 -7.01 -38.05
C TYR A 297 2.84 -6.45 -39.03
N ARG A 298 3.19 -5.39 -39.76
CA ARG A 298 2.38 -4.83 -40.85
C ARG A 298 2.61 -5.63 -42.11
N ILE A 299 1.57 -6.22 -42.64
CA ILE A 299 1.64 -6.97 -43.91
C ILE A 299 1.97 -6.00 -45.04
N PRO A 300 2.92 -6.35 -45.94
CA PRO A 300 3.32 -5.46 -47.05
C PRO A 300 2.13 -5.10 -47.92
N GLU A 301 2.06 -3.82 -48.33
CA GLU A 301 0.97 -3.29 -49.17
C GLU A 301 0.70 -4.06 -50.49
N LEU A 302 1.76 -4.64 -51.07
CA LEU A 302 1.62 -5.46 -52.27
C LEU A 302 0.70 -6.64 -52.06
N LEU A 303 0.69 -7.23 -50.86
CA LEU A 303 -0.16 -8.36 -50.52
C LEU A 303 -1.57 -7.90 -50.11
N THR A 304 -1.69 -6.83 -49.32
CA THR A 304 -3.00 -6.33 -48.87
C THR A 304 -3.83 -5.78 -50.00
N LYS A 305 -3.20 -5.04 -50.95
CA LYS A 305 -3.89 -4.50 -52.14
C LYS A 305 -4.44 -5.61 -53.05
N ARG A 306 -3.75 -6.76 -53.16
CA ARG A 306 -4.28 -7.92 -53.93
C ARG A 306 -5.54 -8.53 -53.31
N LEU A 307 -5.74 -8.32 -52.02
CA LEU A 307 -6.89 -8.80 -51.26
C LEU A 307 -7.97 -7.72 -51.05
N GLY A 308 -7.83 -6.55 -51.72
CA GLY A 308 -8.80 -5.46 -51.62
C GLY A 308 -8.72 -4.70 -50.27
N MET A 309 -7.61 -4.83 -49.52
CA MET A 309 -7.44 -4.17 -48.24
C MET A 309 -6.44 -3.02 -48.36
N ASN A 310 -6.68 -1.92 -47.63
CA ASN A 310 -5.77 -0.80 -47.52
C ASN A 310 -4.56 -1.14 -46.62
N SER A 311 -4.80 -1.85 -45.54
CA SER A 311 -3.73 -2.34 -44.65
C SER A 311 -4.16 -3.57 -43.84
N ALA A 312 -3.19 -4.37 -43.42
CA ALA A 312 -3.41 -5.47 -42.49
C ALA A 312 -2.23 -5.54 -41.50
N THR A 313 -2.55 -5.80 -40.24
CA THR A 313 -1.53 -5.92 -39.16
C THR A 313 -1.86 -7.13 -38.30
N VAL A 314 -0.88 -7.99 -38.06
CA VAL A 314 -0.96 -9.10 -37.11
C VAL A 314 -0.15 -8.69 -35.87
N SER A 315 -0.64 -8.95 -34.68
CA SER A 315 0.12 -8.69 -33.47
C SER A 315 -0.13 -9.72 -32.37
N ILE A 316 0.88 -9.92 -31.55
CA ILE A 316 0.81 -10.64 -30.28
C ILE A 316 1.13 -9.66 -29.17
N GLU A 317 0.34 -9.69 -28.11
CA GLU A 317 0.48 -8.83 -26.94
C GLU A 317 0.40 -9.66 -25.67
N GLY A 318 1.42 -9.53 -24.83
CA GLY A 318 1.42 -10.07 -23.47
C GLY A 318 1.22 -8.96 -22.45
N ARG A 319 0.35 -9.18 -21.47
CA ARG A 319 0.10 -8.22 -20.37
C ARG A 319 0.47 -8.80 -19.02
N ASN A 320 0.98 -7.95 -18.15
CA ASN A 320 1.35 -8.27 -16.76
C ASN A 320 2.30 -9.47 -16.64
N LEU A 321 3.21 -9.64 -17.60
CA LEU A 321 4.04 -10.85 -17.72
C LEU A 321 5.00 -11.01 -16.55
N PHE A 322 5.62 -9.93 -16.07
CA PHE A 322 6.65 -9.95 -15.04
C PHE A 322 6.52 -8.78 -14.08
N VAL A 323 6.88 -9.03 -12.80
CA VAL A 323 7.05 -8.03 -11.74
C VAL A 323 8.45 -8.22 -11.16
N PHE A 324 9.18 -7.12 -10.99
CA PHE A 324 10.55 -7.11 -10.47
C PHE A 324 10.63 -6.21 -9.24
N GLY A 325 11.55 -6.48 -8.32
CA GLY A 325 11.92 -5.60 -7.22
C GLY A 325 11.01 -5.65 -6.00
N SER A 326 9.91 -6.39 -6.02
CA SER A 326 9.14 -6.65 -4.83
C SER A 326 9.98 -7.50 -3.87
N GLY A 327 10.41 -6.92 -2.75
CA GLY A 327 11.13 -7.65 -1.69
C GLY A 327 10.28 -8.71 -0.97
N TYR A 328 9.00 -8.80 -1.32
CA TYR A 328 8.05 -9.73 -0.73
C TYR A 328 7.53 -10.68 -1.82
N ASN A 329 8.04 -11.91 -1.81
CA ASN A 329 7.75 -12.94 -2.82
C ASN A 329 6.62 -13.89 -2.42
N ASN A 330 5.79 -13.53 -1.46
CA ASN A 330 4.83 -14.45 -0.89
C ASN A 330 3.55 -14.59 -1.74
N TYR A 331 3.69 -15.11 -2.96
CA TYR A 331 2.59 -15.51 -3.86
C TYR A 331 1.57 -14.43 -4.22
N MET A 332 1.67 -13.23 -3.64
CA MET A 332 0.74 -12.13 -3.86
C MET A 332 1.32 -11.11 -4.82
N ASP A 333 0.48 -10.63 -5.70
CA ASP A 333 0.84 -9.54 -6.59
C ASP A 333 0.95 -8.22 -5.77
N PRO A 334 2.00 -7.40 -5.96
CA PRO A 334 2.17 -6.13 -5.25
C PRO A 334 0.96 -5.19 -5.33
N GLU A 335 0.22 -5.21 -6.42
CA GLU A 335 -0.97 -4.36 -6.60
C GLU A 335 -2.21 -4.89 -5.86
N SER A 336 -2.21 -6.14 -5.41
CA SER A 336 -3.32 -6.76 -4.68
C SER A 336 -3.03 -7.08 -3.21
N MET A 337 -1.80 -6.86 -2.73
CA MET A 337 -1.38 -7.20 -1.36
C MET A 337 -2.18 -6.53 -0.23
N TYR A 338 -2.79 -5.37 -0.49
CA TYR A 338 -3.60 -4.66 0.51
C TYR A 338 -4.93 -5.35 0.81
N ASN A 339 -5.36 -6.26 -0.05
CA ASN A 339 -6.57 -7.05 0.14
C ASN A 339 -6.25 -8.55 0.10
N PRO A 340 -6.31 -9.25 1.25
CA PRO A 340 -5.96 -10.68 1.33
C PRO A 340 -6.90 -11.59 0.52
N TYR A 341 -8.05 -11.08 0.12
CA TYR A 341 -9.04 -11.79 -0.70
C TYR A 341 -8.96 -11.43 -2.19
N ALA A 342 -8.08 -10.50 -2.58
CA ALA A 342 -7.92 -10.13 -3.97
C ALA A 342 -7.22 -11.22 -4.76
N THR A 343 -7.67 -11.45 -5.97
CA THR A 343 -6.96 -12.30 -6.93
C THR A 343 -5.73 -11.57 -7.46
N PRO A 344 -4.61 -12.26 -7.69
CA PRO A 344 -3.46 -11.68 -8.38
C PRO A 344 -3.84 -11.10 -9.73
N VAL A 345 -3.16 -10.03 -10.14
CA VAL A 345 -3.37 -9.42 -11.46
C VAL A 345 -3.11 -10.48 -12.55
N PRO A 346 -4.09 -10.80 -13.41
CA PRO A 346 -3.97 -11.89 -14.36
C PRO A 346 -2.94 -11.55 -15.45
N LYS A 347 -2.17 -12.56 -15.83
CA LYS A 347 -1.34 -12.53 -17.04
C LYS A 347 -2.21 -12.91 -18.22
N SER A 348 -2.06 -12.21 -19.34
CA SER A 348 -2.80 -12.55 -20.57
C SER A 348 -1.91 -12.46 -21.80
N VAL A 349 -2.26 -13.26 -22.81
CA VAL A 349 -1.66 -13.19 -24.15
C VAL A 349 -2.81 -13.05 -25.14
N THR A 350 -2.72 -12.02 -25.98
CA THR A 350 -3.72 -11.70 -26.98
C THR A 350 -3.10 -11.74 -28.37
N PHE A 351 -3.77 -12.43 -29.29
CA PHE A 351 -3.46 -12.39 -30.72
C PHE A 351 -4.47 -11.49 -31.40
N SER A 352 -4.00 -10.57 -32.23
CA SER A 352 -4.87 -9.61 -32.92
C SER A 352 -4.57 -9.59 -34.41
N LEU A 353 -5.64 -9.54 -35.22
CA LEU A 353 -5.60 -9.28 -36.65
C LEU A 353 -6.44 -8.05 -36.94
N ASN A 354 -5.82 -6.97 -37.40
CA ASN A 354 -6.50 -5.73 -37.78
C ASN A 354 -6.48 -5.63 -39.31
N LEU A 355 -7.64 -5.55 -39.93
CA LEU A 355 -7.86 -5.40 -41.37
C LEU A 355 -8.54 -4.06 -41.60
N ASN A 356 -8.01 -3.28 -42.56
CA ASN A 356 -8.59 -2.02 -43.00
C ASN A 356 -8.85 -2.09 -44.52
N PHE A 357 -10.10 -1.89 -44.88
CA PHE A 357 -10.59 -1.99 -46.28
C PHE A 357 -10.79 -0.63 -46.90
#